data_1bcd6cf06de6ae43276b8e68bcf24e1f
#
_entry.id   1bcd6cf06de6ae43276b8e68bcf24e1f
#
_cell.length_a   1.000
_cell.length_b   1.000
_cell.length_c   1.000
_cell.angle_alpha   90.00
_cell.angle_beta   90.00
_cell.angle_gamma   90.00
#
_symmetry.space_group_name_H-M   'P 1'
#
loop_
_entity.id
_entity.type
_entity.pdbx_description
1 polymer ?
#
loop_
_entity_poly.entity_id
_entity_poly.type
_entity_poly.pdbx_seq_one_letter_code
_entity_poly.pdbx_strand_id
1 'polypeptide(L)'
;MKSKFTFLKLFLGCISLLIISNKFISNAKGEELLKVELHNEIKKGKFLIGLKQYLGGENDSFSEKKNINFTTNKGFLNLISSNGIKHKSKQINITWADIPVKNPKTIERIVFGPFASYESAKKQSEKLRDKGFETTVAYPKNWEVWIPFQDDLPEFELKNKIFRKIKNFQITPVLRNDYSGMKLEGPIYIYSEEKIKINGVNFGKNFYLIRDLYGTWTLVQKIEFDDYLAGVLPYEIGPNSPLEALKAQAVIARTWGIFNSDRFNMDKYHLCISTQCQVYKPSKISNKNVQKAIEATSNLILTYGNQPINAFYHGSNGGVSATAGEAWQIQDYSYFNSIIDGSKSLNKIFKLPITNESYLNNFLDFDKEQFYGSNHSLFRWNKKISSLEIKEKLIKNKLININDDVLDLNSTERGSSGRVTKLEIQTNKVNKSIVLVKDDIRRVLNFIPSNLFTINKLSDDLWLLRGGGFGHGVGLSQAGAIEMAELGFSYEQILNHYYRDAKLENIELLSQ
;
A
#
# COMPACT_ATOMS: atom_id res chain seq x y z
N MET A 1 -18.73 58.31 30.19
CA MET A 1 -18.48 56.89 30.65
C MET A 1 -18.92 55.80 29.66
N LYS A 2 -19.12 56.10 28.37
CA LYS A 2 -19.52 55.08 27.34
C LYS A 2 -18.43 54.69 26.32
N SER A 3 -17.22 55.27 26.38
CA SER A 3 -16.17 55.01 25.38
C SER A 3 -15.09 53.99 25.81
N LYS A 4 -15.04 53.58 27.09
CA LYS A 4 -14.05 52.62 27.58
C LYS A 4 -14.47 51.12 27.44
N PHE A 5 -15.76 50.86 27.26
CA PHE A 5 -16.25 49.47 27.13
C PHE A 5 -16.15 48.90 25.72
N THR A 6 -16.10 49.76 24.69
CA THR A 6 -16.00 49.31 23.28
C THR A 6 -14.57 48.90 22.92
N PHE A 7 -13.56 49.50 23.55
CA PHE A 7 -12.15 49.17 23.30
C PHE A 7 -11.74 47.82 23.92
N LEU A 8 -12.36 47.44 25.04
CA LEU A 8 -12.02 46.16 25.71
C LEU A 8 -12.62 44.95 24.99
N LYS A 9 -13.77 45.09 24.29
CA LYS A 9 -14.37 44.00 23.48
C LYS A 9 -13.62 43.79 22.17
N LEU A 10 -13.07 44.84 21.54
CA LEU A 10 -12.22 44.71 20.36
C LEU A 10 -10.86 44.05 20.70
N PHE A 11 -10.30 44.35 21.88
CA PHE A 11 -9.01 43.79 22.28
C PHE A 11 -9.12 42.30 22.66
N LEU A 12 -10.22 41.84 23.26
CA LEU A 12 -10.49 40.42 23.53
C LEU A 12 -10.83 39.62 22.28
N GLY A 13 -11.45 40.24 21.25
CA GLY A 13 -11.70 39.63 19.96
C GLY A 13 -10.42 39.43 19.15
N CYS A 14 -9.48 40.36 19.18
CA CYS A 14 -8.20 40.25 18.52
C CYS A 14 -7.26 39.24 19.19
N ILE A 15 -7.31 39.09 20.53
CA ILE A 15 -6.50 38.08 21.23
C ILE A 15 -7.01 36.68 20.97
N SER A 16 -8.32 36.46 20.88
CA SER A 16 -8.88 35.13 20.51
C SER A 16 -8.60 34.78 19.06
N LEU A 17 -8.63 35.71 18.11
CA LEU A 17 -8.23 35.50 16.72
C LEU A 17 -6.73 35.23 16.57
N LEU A 18 -5.87 35.92 17.33
CA LEU A 18 -4.43 35.69 17.36
C LEU A 18 -4.06 34.33 17.99
N ILE A 19 -4.80 33.87 19.01
CA ILE A 19 -4.58 32.54 19.60
C ILE A 19 -5.06 31.42 18.68
N ILE A 20 -6.15 31.64 17.94
CA ILE A 20 -6.64 30.67 16.93
C ILE A 20 -5.67 30.63 15.74
N SER A 21 -5.20 31.77 15.22
CA SER A 21 -4.22 31.81 14.12
C SER A 21 -2.88 31.21 14.51
N ASN A 22 -2.38 31.45 15.73
CA ASN A 22 -1.14 30.84 16.22
C ASN A 22 -1.25 29.32 16.43
N LYS A 23 -2.43 28.79 16.80
CA LYS A 23 -2.64 27.33 16.85
C LYS A 23 -2.69 26.69 15.46
N PHE A 24 -3.30 27.34 14.48
CA PHE A 24 -3.28 26.87 13.08
C PHE A 24 -1.88 26.94 12.47
N ILE A 25 -1.15 28.03 12.71
CA ILE A 25 0.24 28.20 12.25
C ILE A 25 1.18 27.19 12.95
N SER A 26 0.95 26.83 14.22
CA SER A 26 1.75 25.82 14.92
C SER A 26 1.49 24.39 14.41
N ASN A 27 0.25 24.07 14.04
CA ASN A 27 -0.08 22.75 13.47
C ASN A 27 0.46 22.61 12.02
N ALA A 28 0.30 23.64 11.19
CA ALA A 28 0.84 23.64 9.83
C ALA A 28 2.37 23.56 9.82
N LYS A 29 3.06 24.30 10.69
CA LYS A 29 4.51 24.17 10.90
C LYS A 29 4.91 22.78 11.42
N GLY A 30 4.12 22.17 12.31
CA GLY A 30 4.39 20.82 12.82
C GLY A 30 4.28 19.74 11.74
N GLU A 31 3.29 19.85 10.86
CA GLU A 31 3.12 18.92 9.72
C GLU A 31 4.21 19.10 8.65
N GLU A 32 4.60 20.35 8.38
CA GLU A 32 5.68 20.65 7.44
C GLU A 32 7.04 20.16 7.96
N LEU A 33 7.34 20.38 9.24
CA LEU A 33 8.53 19.83 9.91
C LEU A 33 8.56 18.30 9.86
N LEU A 34 7.42 17.63 10.03
CA LEU A 34 7.35 16.18 9.98
C LEU A 34 7.59 15.63 8.56
N LYS A 35 7.04 16.28 7.53
CA LYS A 35 7.31 15.92 6.12
C LYS A 35 8.80 16.05 5.79
N VAL A 36 9.44 17.12 6.27
CA VAL A 36 10.89 17.33 6.13
C VAL A 36 11.66 16.23 6.85
N GLU A 37 11.21 15.80 8.03
CA GLU A 37 11.88 14.75 8.81
C GLU A 37 11.77 13.38 8.12
N LEU A 38 10.59 13.01 7.60
CA LEU A 38 10.39 11.80 6.81
C LEU A 38 11.27 11.81 5.55
N HIS A 39 11.25 12.89 4.80
CA HIS A 39 12.07 13.03 3.59
C HIS A 39 13.58 12.95 3.90
N ASN A 40 14.03 13.51 5.02
CA ASN A 40 15.43 13.44 5.44
C ASN A 40 15.88 12.02 5.77
N GLU A 41 15.02 11.15 6.29
CA GLU A 41 15.38 9.76 6.53
C GLU A 41 15.59 9.01 5.20
N ILE A 42 14.79 9.25 4.17
CA ILE A 42 15.00 8.71 2.82
C ILE A 42 16.37 9.16 2.25
N LYS A 43 16.71 10.45 2.38
CA LYS A 43 18.03 10.97 1.97
C LYS A 43 19.20 10.34 2.70
N LYS A 44 18.99 9.86 3.93
CA LYS A 44 19.97 9.12 4.72
C LYS A 44 19.98 7.61 4.43
N GLY A 45 19.29 7.15 3.41
CA GLY A 45 19.19 5.73 3.07
C GLY A 45 18.33 4.89 4.02
N LYS A 46 17.33 5.50 4.68
CA LYS A 46 16.51 4.83 5.71
C LYS A 46 15.03 4.89 5.41
N PHE A 47 14.35 3.77 5.71
CA PHE A 47 12.90 3.73 5.78
C PHE A 47 12.38 3.80 7.23
N LEU A 48 11.18 4.35 7.37
CA LEU A 48 10.34 4.24 8.55
C LEU A 48 9.21 3.27 8.22
N ILE A 49 9.20 2.10 8.87
CA ILE A 49 8.29 1.00 8.56
C ILE A 49 7.25 0.87 9.67
N GLY A 50 5.97 1.03 9.32
CA GLY A 50 4.85 0.85 10.26
C GLY A 50 4.57 -0.63 10.52
N LEU A 51 4.64 -1.04 11.79
CA LEU A 51 4.50 -2.43 12.25
C LEU A 51 3.13 -2.67 12.89
N LYS A 52 2.03 -2.17 12.30
CA LYS A 52 0.67 -2.24 12.89
C LYS A 52 0.26 -3.66 13.32
N GLN A 53 0.50 -4.66 12.48
CA GLN A 53 0.09 -6.05 12.75
C GLN A 53 0.79 -6.69 13.97
N TYR A 54 1.90 -6.14 14.44
CA TYR A 54 2.56 -6.62 15.67
C TYR A 54 1.96 -6.02 16.95
N LEU A 55 1.10 -5.00 16.82
CA LEU A 55 0.41 -4.36 17.94
C LEU A 55 -1.00 -4.90 18.19
N GLY A 56 -1.51 -5.82 17.37
CA GLY A 56 -2.83 -6.38 17.65
C GLY A 56 -3.77 -6.57 16.48
N GLY A 57 -3.25 -6.67 15.27
CA GLY A 57 -4.00 -7.15 14.12
C GLY A 57 -4.49 -6.10 13.12
N GLU A 58 -4.82 -6.60 11.94
CA GLU A 58 -5.40 -5.85 10.82
C GLU A 58 -6.82 -5.32 11.12
N ASN A 59 -7.41 -5.71 12.25
CA ASN A 59 -8.74 -5.32 12.65
C ASN A 59 -8.71 -4.17 13.65
N ASP A 60 -9.42 -3.09 13.34
CA ASP A 60 -9.56 -1.81 14.02
C ASP A 60 -9.94 -1.79 15.49
N SER A 61 -9.97 -2.91 16.11
CA SER A 61 -10.18 -2.93 17.53
C SER A 61 -8.84 -3.18 18.21
N PHE A 62 -8.22 -2.11 18.69
CA PHE A 62 -7.39 -2.17 19.90
C PHE A 62 -8.17 -2.76 21.10
N SER A 63 -9.31 -3.38 20.86
CA SER A 63 -10.06 -4.13 21.85
C SER A 63 -9.29 -5.36 22.36
N GLU A 64 -8.35 -5.88 21.57
CA GLU A 64 -7.32 -6.79 22.04
C GLU A 64 -6.00 -6.03 22.25
N LYS A 65 -5.96 -5.19 23.27
CA LYS A 65 -4.80 -4.42 23.73
C LYS A 65 -3.65 -5.35 24.11
N LYS A 66 -2.93 -5.82 23.10
CA LYS A 66 -1.76 -6.68 23.33
C LYS A 66 -0.63 -5.84 23.94
N ASN A 67 -0.12 -6.27 25.06
CA ASN A 67 1.08 -5.70 25.66
C ASN A 67 2.24 -5.84 24.67
N ILE A 68 3.10 -4.83 24.62
CA ILE A 68 4.32 -4.87 23.82
C ILE A 68 5.48 -5.16 24.77
N ASN A 69 6.14 -6.27 24.54
CA ASN A 69 7.33 -6.65 25.30
C ASN A 69 8.56 -6.49 24.42
N PHE A 70 9.44 -5.56 24.81
CA PHE A 70 10.74 -5.38 24.20
C PHE A 70 11.81 -6.05 25.07
N THR A 71 12.67 -6.85 24.46
CA THR A 71 13.82 -7.46 25.13
C THR A 71 15.07 -7.38 24.27
N THR A 72 16.25 -7.45 24.87
CA THR A 72 17.53 -7.58 24.17
C THR A 72 18.35 -8.73 24.77
N ASN A 73 19.13 -9.41 23.93
CA ASN A 73 19.98 -10.50 24.37
C ASN A 73 21.23 -9.99 25.12
N LYS A 74 21.75 -8.84 24.72
CA LYS A 74 22.94 -8.19 25.29
C LYS A 74 22.68 -6.70 25.46
N GLY A 75 23.37 -6.09 26.43
CA GLY A 75 23.23 -4.65 26.69
C GLY A 75 21.89 -4.27 27.31
N PHE A 76 21.42 -3.07 26.98
CA PHE A 76 20.21 -2.48 27.52
C PHE A 76 19.34 -1.87 26.42
N LEU A 77 18.05 -1.85 26.69
CA LEU A 77 17.06 -1.03 26.00
C LEU A 77 17.02 0.34 26.66
N ASN A 78 16.91 1.37 25.86
CA ASN A 78 16.67 2.74 26.29
C ASN A 78 15.30 3.18 25.78
N LEU A 79 14.49 3.80 26.63
CA LEU A 79 13.23 4.41 26.30
C LEU A 79 13.28 5.89 26.66
N ILE A 80 12.85 6.74 25.74
CA ILE A 80 12.68 8.19 25.94
C ILE A 80 11.30 8.58 25.40
N SER A 81 10.51 9.22 26.25
CA SER A 81 9.17 9.69 25.93
C SER A 81 9.13 11.22 25.89
N SER A 82 8.21 11.80 25.11
CA SER A 82 8.11 13.26 24.96
C SER A 82 7.77 14.00 26.26
N ASN A 83 7.16 13.34 27.24
CA ASN A 83 6.94 13.89 28.58
C ASN A 83 8.15 13.77 29.53
N GLY A 84 9.34 13.51 28.98
CA GLY A 84 10.61 13.51 29.72
C GLY A 84 10.95 12.22 30.46
N ILE A 85 10.10 11.17 30.40
CA ILE A 85 10.41 9.88 31.03
C ILE A 85 11.55 9.22 30.27
N LYS A 86 12.63 8.86 31.01
CA LYS A 86 13.76 8.09 30.53
C LYS A 86 13.82 6.78 31.32
N HIS A 87 13.96 5.67 30.61
CA HIS A 87 14.06 4.35 31.25
C HIS A 87 15.09 3.49 30.55
N LYS A 88 15.90 2.76 31.33
CA LYS A 88 16.95 1.86 30.84
C LYS A 88 16.78 0.50 31.52
N SER A 89 16.57 -0.56 30.73
CA SER A 89 16.36 -1.92 31.25
C SER A 89 16.73 -2.95 30.20
N LYS A 90 16.88 -4.22 30.61
CA LYS A 90 16.97 -5.36 29.67
C LYS A 90 15.63 -5.75 29.06
N GLN A 91 14.55 -5.34 29.72
CA GLN A 91 13.18 -5.59 29.28
C GLN A 91 12.33 -4.35 29.51
N ILE A 92 11.49 -4.01 28.54
CA ILE A 92 10.52 -2.91 28.61
C ILE A 92 9.14 -3.48 28.24
N ASN A 93 8.18 -3.31 29.16
CA ASN A 93 6.79 -3.70 28.95
C ASN A 93 5.91 -2.46 28.80
N ILE A 94 5.23 -2.34 27.68
CA ILE A 94 4.26 -1.28 27.41
C ILE A 94 2.86 -1.91 27.38
N THR A 95 1.97 -1.38 28.22
CA THR A 95 0.56 -1.68 28.26
C THR A 95 -0.27 -0.48 27.85
N TRP A 96 -1.58 -0.59 27.82
CA TRP A 96 -2.48 0.44 27.36
C TRP A 96 -3.50 0.82 28.44
N ALA A 97 -3.78 2.11 28.57
CA ALA A 97 -4.84 2.65 29.42
C ALA A 97 -5.78 3.52 28.59
N ASP A 98 -7.10 3.37 28.82
CA ASP A 98 -8.11 4.28 28.29
C ASP A 98 -8.28 5.41 29.29
N ILE A 99 -7.89 6.61 28.87
CA ILE A 99 -8.01 7.81 29.69
C ILE A 99 -9.22 8.62 29.20
N PRO A 100 -10.20 8.91 30.06
CA PRO A 100 -11.33 9.77 29.69
C PRO A 100 -10.86 11.14 29.19
N VAL A 101 -11.45 11.63 28.12
CA VAL A 101 -11.20 12.97 27.58
C VAL A 101 -12.11 13.96 28.28
N LYS A 102 -11.54 14.99 28.93
CA LYS A 102 -12.31 15.99 29.65
C LYS A 102 -13.39 16.69 28.81
N ASN A 103 -13.04 16.96 27.53
CA ASN A 103 -13.96 17.57 26.56
C ASN A 103 -14.03 16.67 25.33
N PRO A 104 -14.99 15.75 25.25
CA PRO A 104 -15.17 14.89 24.09
C PRO A 104 -15.35 15.71 22.81
N LYS A 105 -14.61 15.36 21.76
CA LYS A 105 -14.74 15.99 20.43
C LYS A 105 -15.43 15.05 19.48
N THR A 106 -16.39 15.55 18.74
CA THR A 106 -16.96 14.84 17.60
C THR A 106 -15.98 14.95 16.44
N ILE A 107 -15.62 13.82 15.87
CA ILE A 107 -14.87 13.73 14.61
C ILE A 107 -15.89 13.47 13.52
N GLU A 108 -15.99 14.38 12.57
CA GLU A 108 -16.89 14.27 11.43
C GLU A 108 -16.10 14.41 10.14
N ARG A 109 -16.43 13.58 9.16
CA ARG A 109 -15.82 13.60 7.84
C ARG A 109 -16.68 12.88 6.82
N ILE A 110 -16.50 13.20 5.55
CA ILE A 110 -17.06 12.43 4.45
C ILE A 110 -16.02 11.45 3.96
N VAL A 111 -16.43 10.21 3.73
CA VAL A 111 -15.58 9.09 3.35
C VAL A 111 -15.91 8.61 1.95
N PHE A 112 -14.95 8.70 1.05
CA PHE A 112 -14.99 8.11 -0.29
C PHE A 112 -14.25 6.78 -0.27
N GLY A 113 -14.79 5.76 -0.89
CA GLY A 113 -14.22 4.42 -0.94
C GLY A 113 -15.20 3.33 -0.47
N PRO A 114 -14.74 2.12 -0.22
CA PRO A 114 -13.34 1.69 -0.24
C PRO A 114 -12.74 1.62 -1.64
N PHE A 115 -11.45 1.97 -1.77
CA PHE A 115 -10.68 1.79 -3.00
C PHE A 115 -9.85 0.51 -2.92
N ALA A 116 -9.60 -0.10 -4.09
CA ALA A 116 -8.81 -1.33 -4.20
C ALA A 116 -7.31 -1.11 -3.95
N SER A 117 -6.81 0.09 -4.28
CA SER A 117 -5.40 0.43 -4.21
C SER A 117 -5.18 1.89 -3.75
N TYR A 118 -3.96 2.17 -3.29
CA TYR A 118 -3.49 3.53 -3.01
C TYR A 118 -3.56 4.42 -4.25
N GLU A 119 -3.21 3.87 -5.41
CA GLU A 119 -3.18 4.57 -6.69
C GLU A 119 -4.58 5.11 -7.04
N SER A 120 -5.60 4.27 -6.93
CA SER A 120 -7.00 4.65 -7.18
C SER A 120 -7.53 5.65 -6.13
N ALA A 121 -7.16 5.49 -4.86
CA ALA A 121 -7.50 6.45 -3.80
C ALA A 121 -6.80 7.81 -4.02
N LYS A 122 -5.50 7.80 -4.34
CA LYS A 122 -4.73 9.02 -4.64
C LYS A 122 -5.34 9.78 -5.80
N LYS A 123 -5.73 9.10 -6.88
CA LYS A 123 -6.40 9.73 -8.03
C LYS A 123 -7.73 10.37 -7.66
N GLN A 124 -8.51 9.72 -6.81
CA GLN A 124 -9.74 10.33 -6.29
C GLN A 124 -9.45 11.55 -5.41
N SER A 125 -8.42 11.49 -4.59
CA SER A 125 -7.97 12.62 -3.77
C SER A 125 -7.56 13.82 -4.64
N GLU A 126 -6.83 13.59 -5.73
CA GLU A 126 -6.46 14.63 -6.70
C GLU A 126 -7.70 15.28 -7.33
N LYS A 127 -8.66 14.48 -7.82
CA LYS A 127 -9.92 14.98 -8.39
C LYS A 127 -10.73 15.85 -7.42
N LEU A 128 -10.71 15.50 -6.13
CA LEU A 128 -11.39 16.30 -5.10
C LEU A 128 -10.62 17.59 -4.78
N ARG A 129 -9.29 17.55 -4.79
CA ARG A 129 -8.45 18.76 -4.64
C ARG A 129 -8.62 19.73 -5.80
N ASP A 130 -8.74 19.23 -7.03
CA ASP A 130 -9.02 20.04 -8.22
C ASP A 130 -10.38 20.78 -8.12
N LYS A 131 -11.31 20.24 -7.30
CA LYS A 131 -12.59 20.87 -6.95
C LYS A 131 -12.50 21.80 -5.72
N GLY A 132 -11.32 21.99 -5.13
CA GLY A 132 -11.09 22.86 -3.99
C GLY A 132 -11.23 22.21 -2.60
N PHE A 133 -11.42 20.88 -2.52
CA PHE A 133 -11.53 20.20 -1.23
C PHE A 133 -10.16 19.87 -0.63
N GLU A 134 -10.03 20.08 0.68
CA GLU A 134 -8.92 19.51 1.44
C GLU A 134 -9.13 18.01 1.61
N THR A 135 -8.13 17.20 1.23
CA THR A 135 -8.25 15.74 1.21
C THR A 135 -7.17 15.03 2.01
N THR A 136 -7.55 13.91 2.61
CA THR A 136 -6.65 12.96 3.27
C THR A 136 -6.83 11.58 2.67
N VAL A 137 -5.77 10.98 2.14
CA VAL A 137 -5.74 9.56 1.79
C VAL A 137 -5.40 8.78 3.05
N ALA A 138 -6.23 7.81 3.41
CA ALA A 138 -6.13 7.05 4.65
C ALA A 138 -6.31 5.55 4.42
N TYR A 139 -5.73 4.73 5.30
CA TYR A 139 -5.85 3.28 5.27
C TYR A 139 -6.27 2.72 6.65
N PRO A 140 -7.53 2.94 7.08
CA PRO A 140 -8.01 2.34 8.32
C PRO A 140 -8.10 0.80 8.24
N LYS A 141 -8.76 0.26 7.21
CA LYS A 141 -8.86 -1.16 6.81
C LYS A 141 -8.73 -1.33 5.30
N ASN A 142 -9.20 -0.33 4.57
CA ASN A 142 -9.14 -0.22 3.12
C ASN A 142 -8.66 1.18 2.79
N TRP A 143 -8.23 1.40 1.57
CA TRP A 143 -7.91 2.75 1.10
C TRP A 143 -9.18 3.58 1.02
N GLU A 144 -9.14 4.75 1.63
CA GLU A 144 -10.21 5.74 1.68
C GLU A 144 -9.67 7.13 1.39
N VAL A 145 -10.53 8.01 0.90
CA VAL A 145 -10.27 9.45 0.82
C VAL A 145 -11.26 10.16 1.73
N TRP A 146 -10.73 10.99 2.60
CA TRP A 146 -11.53 11.76 3.55
C TRP A 146 -11.48 13.23 3.21
N ILE A 147 -12.62 13.91 3.35
CA ILE A 147 -12.73 15.36 3.38
C ILE A 147 -13.39 15.79 4.70
N PRO A 148 -13.02 16.95 5.27
CA PRO A 148 -13.71 17.52 6.43
C PRO A 148 -15.20 17.66 6.15
N PHE A 149 -16.05 17.38 7.14
CA PHE A 149 -17.48 17.64 7.03
C PHE A 149 -17.71 19.17 7.05
N GLN A 150 -18.55 19.67 6.13
CA GLN A 150 -18.97 21.06 6.01
C GLN A 150 -20.47 21.07 5.73
N ASP A 151 -21.22 22.01 6.30
CA ASP A 151 -22.67 22.07 6.17
C ASP A 151 -23.14 22.43 4.75
N ASP A 152 -22.31 23.16 3.98
CA ASP A 152 -22.62 23.67 2.63
C ASP A 152 -22.09 22.77 1.50
N LEU A 153 -21.93 21.47 1.74
CA LEU A 153 -21.42 20.56 0.72
C LEU A 153 -22.45 20.28 -0.41
N PRO A 154 -22.02 20.21 -1.67
CA PRO A 154 -22.91 19.87 -2.79
C PRO A 154 -23.60 18.54 -2.59
N GLU A 155 -24.88 18.43 -3.01
CA GLU A 155 -25.73 17.26 -2.79
C GLU A 155 -25.12 15.94 -3.35
N PHE A 156 -24.36 16.00 -4.43
CA PHE A 156 -23.68 14.83 -4.98
C PHE A 156 -22.60 14.24 -4.06
N GLU A 157 -22.02 15.05 -3.19
CA GLU A 157 -21.03 14.62 -2.19
C GLU A 157 -21.71 13.96 -0.97
N LEU A 158 -22.98 14.27 -0.72
CA LEU A 158 -23.77 13.68 0.38
C LEU A 158 -24.14 12.22 0.14
N LYS A 159 -24.03 11.71 -1.10
CA LYS A 159 -24.20 10.27 -1.40
C LYS A 159 -23.08 9.41 -0.80
N ASN A 160 -21.98 10.02 -0.38
CA ASN A 160 -20.88 9.35 0.28
C ASN A 160 -21.18 9.17 1.77
N LYS A 161 -20.47 8.22 2.37
CA LYS A 161 -20.69 7.85 3.76
C LYS A 161 -20.17 8.94 4.70
N ILE A 162 -21.07 9.57 5.46
CA ILE A 162 -20.71 10.46 6.56
C ILE A 162 -20.23 9.61 7.74
N PHE A 163 -19.02 9.87 8.20
CA PHE A 163 -18.45 9.27 9.40
C PHE A 163 -18.56 10.26 10.56
N ARG A 164 -19.19 9.81 11.66
CA ARG A 164 -19.27 10.54 12.93
C ARG A 164 -18.83 9.65 14.07
N LYS A 165 -17.94 10.15 14.90
CA LYS A 165 -17.47 9.44 16.10
C LYS A 165 -17.18 10.42 17.23
N ILE A 166 -17.77 10.18 18.39
CA ILE A 166 -17.44 10.92 19.62
C ILE A 166 -16.24 10.26 20.28
N LYS A 167 -15.19 11.02 20.54
CA LYS A 167 -13.97 10.56 21.19
C LYS A 167 -14.05 10.78 22.69
N ASN A 168 -14.57 9.79 23.41
CA ASN A 168 -14.71 9.83 24.86
C ASN A 168 -13.43 9.43 25.61
N PHE A 169 -12.60 8.59 25.00
CA PHE A 169 -11.37 8.06 25.60
C PHE A 169 -10.17 8.27 24.68
N GLN A 170 -9.02 8.39 25.30
CA GLN A 170 -7.73 8.43 24.64
C GLN A 170 -6.91 7.21 25.07
N ILE A 171 -6.52 6.37 24.13
CA ILE A 171 -5.60 5.26 24.38
C ILE A 171 -4.22 5.85 24.67
N THR A 172 -3.65 5.48 25.82
CA THR A 172 -2.35 5.98 26.30
C THR A 172 -1.44 4.82 26.64
N PRO A 173 -0.20 4.79 26.14
CA PRO A 173 0.78 3.78 26.52
C PRO A 173 1.24 4.00 27.96
N VAL A 174 1.44 2.89 28.67
CA VAL A 174 1.88 2.87 30.05
C VAL A 174 3.11 1.97 30.14
N LEU A 175 4.21 2.53 30.59
CA LEU A 175 5.39 1.75 30.96
C LEU A 175 5.11 1.03 32.27
N ARG A 176 5.11 -0.30 32.25
CA ARG A 176 4.93 -1.14 33.44
C ARG A 176 6.27 -1.57 34.01
N ASN A 177 6.41 -1.40 35.31
CA ASN A 177 7.37 -2.11 36.13
C ASN A 177 6.60 -2.94 37.18
N ASP A 178 7.31 -3.69 38.03
CA ASP A 178 6.70 -4.65 38.96
C ASP A 178 5.73 -4.01 39.98
N TYR A 179 5.85 -2.70 40.22
CA TYR A 179 5.11 -2.02 41.30
C TYR A 179 4.24 -0.84 40.83
N SER A 180 4.47 -0.31 39.62
CA SER A 180 3.79 0.90 39.15
C SER A 180 3.64 0.94 37.65
N GLY A 181 2.82 1.88 37.15
CA GLY A 181 2.66 2.19 35.75
C GLY A 181 2.84 3.69 35.47
N MET A 182 3.80 4.03 34.62
CA MET A 182 4.05 5.42 34.20
C MET A 182 3.40 5.69 32.84
N LYS A 183 2.51 6.69 32.77
CA LYS A 183 1.89 7.12 31.52
C LYS A 183 2.95 7.75 30.64
N LEU A 184 3.02 7.29 29.37
CA LEU A 184 3.94 7.83 28.39
C LEU A 184 3.21 8.74 27.42
N GLU A 185 3.89 9.78 26.94
CA GLU A 185 3.43 10.63 25.85
C GLU A 185 4.33 10.47 24.63
N GLY A 186 3.73 10.48 23.44
CA GLY A 186 4.46 10.25 22.21
C GLY A 186 4.92 11.53 21.52
N PRO A 187 5.91 11.42 20.67
CA PRO A 187 6.57 10.16 20.27
C PRO A 187 7.40 9.54 21.39
N ILE A 188 7.45 8.19 21.42
CA ILE A 188 8.26 7.43 22.36
C ILE A 188 9.36 6.74 21.54
N TYR A 189 10.60 7.03 21.85
CA TYR A 189 11.75 6.42 21.21
C TYR A 189 12.28 5.26 22.02
N ILE A 190 12.50 4.10 21.37
CA ILE A 190 13.01 2.87 21.98
C ILE A 190 14.18 2.38 21.14
N TYR A 191 15.35 2.26 21.74
CA TYR A 191 16.56 1.88 21.02
C TYR A 191 17.51 1.02 21.83
N SER A 192 18.38 0.31 21.13
CA SER A 192 19.46 -0.49 21.70
C SER A 192 20.65 -0.55 20.74
N GLU A 193 21.86 -0.77 21.27
CA GLU A 193 23.04 -1.10 20.44
C GLU A 193 22.90 -2.47 19.76
N GLU A 194 22.09 -3.35 20.33
CA GLU A 194 21.85 -4.70 19.85
C GLU A 194 20.45 -4.83 19.23
N LYS A 195 20.22 -5.92 18.49
CA LYS A 195 18.89 -6.23 17.97
C LYS A 195 17.87 -6.38 19.09
N ILE A 196 16.70 -5.80 18.89
CA ILE A 196 15.58 -5.82 19.83
C ILE A 196 14.65 -6.96 19.43
N LYS A 197 14.20 -7.73 20.42
CA LYS A 197 13.06 -8.67 20.27
C LYS A 197 11.78 -7.97 20.69
N ILE A 198 10.77 -8.06 19.86
CA ILE A 198 9.43 -7.56 20.13
C ILE A 198 8.50 -8.78 20.18
N ASN A 199 7.90 -9.04 21.33
CA ASN A 199 7.08 -10.24 21.57
C ASN A 199 7.76 -11.54 21.09
N GLY A 200 9.07 -11.66 21.34
CA GLY A 200 9.89 -12.83 20.98
C GLY A 200 10.46 -12.83 19.55
N VAL A 201 10.04 -11.92 18.67
CA VAL A 201 10.53 -11.82 17.28
C VAL A 201 11.71 -10.83 17.20
N ASN A 202 12.80 -11.23 16.54
CA ASN A 202 13.97 -10.36 16.34
C ASN A 202 13.70 -9.29 15.28
N PHE A 203 14.03 -8.05 15.61
CA PHE A 203 13.94 -6.88 14.73
C PHE A 203 15.26 -6.10 14.69
N GLY A 204 15.23 -4.86 14.17
CA GLY A 204 16.34 -3.92 14.21
C GLY A 204 16.56 -3.31 15.59
N LYS A 205 17.18 -2.12 15.61
CA LYS A 205 17.71 -1.48 16.83
C LYS A 205 16.94 -0.25 17.28
N ASN A 206 16.17 0.38 16.38
CA ASN A 206 15.56 1.69 16.58
C ASN A 206 14.08 1.69 16.27
N PHE A 207 13.27 2.13 17.23
CA PHE A 207 11.81 2.16 17.13
C PHE A 207 11.24 3.46 17.65
N TYR A 208 10.11 3.86 17.06
CA TYR A 208 9.24 4.91 17.56
C TYR A 208 7.86 4.31 17.81
N LEU A 209 7.26 4.63 18.94
CA LEU A 209 5.84 4.41 19.16
C LEU A 209 5.16 5.77 19.02
N ILE A 210 4.33 5.91 18.00
CA ILE A 210 3.73 7.19 17.60
C ILE A 210 2.22 7.08 17.54
N ARG A 211 1.53 8.20 17.75
CA ARG A 211 0.09 8.28 17.56
C ARG A 211 -0.21 8.43 16.06
N ASP A 212 -1.06 7.54 15.55
CA ASP A 212 -1.50 7.54 14.16
C ASP A 212 -2.72 8.46 13.91
N LEU A 213 -3.12 8.55 12.65
CA LEU A 213 -4.25 9.35 12.18
C LEU A 213 -5.60 8.92 12.78
N TYR A 214 -5.72 7.64 13.18
CA TYR A 214 -6.97 7.04 13.68
C TYR A 214 -7.17 7.27 15.19
N GLY A 215 -6.19 7.88 15.84
CA GLY A 215 -6.17 8.12 17.29
C GLY A 215 -5.74 6.89 18.09
N THR A 216 -5.13 5.92 17.40
CA THR A 216 -4.44 4.76 17.96
C THR A 216 -2.92 4.96 17.93
N TRP A 217 -2.15 3.91 18.13
CA TRP A 217 -0.70 3.97 18.14
C TRP A 217 -0.12 3.01 17.11
N THR A 218 0.96 3.43 16.48
CA THR A 218 1.72 2.62 15.54
C THR A 218 3.16 2.49 16.03
N LEU A 219 3.66 1.26 16.06
CA LEU A 219 5.08 1.00 16.24
C LEU A 219 5.77 1.15 14.89
N VAL A 220 6.79 2.00 14.82
CA VAL A 220 7.54 2.30 13.61
C VAL A 220 8.98 1.88 13.81
N GLN A 221 9.51 1.06 12.92
CA GLN A 221 10.92 0.70 12.86
C GLN A 221 11.66 1.65 11.93
N LYS A 222 12.76 2.24 12.40
CA LYS A 222 13.75 2.92 11.56
C LYS A 222 14.81 1.90 11.11
N ILE A 223 14.99 1.75 9.78
CA ILE A 223 15.79 0.70 9.18
C ILE A 223 16.53 1.20 7.94
N GLU A 224 17.77 0.75 7.73
CA GLU A 224 18.54 1.00 6.52
C GLU A 224 17.88 0.32 5.30
N PHE A 225 18.05 0.88 4.09
CA PHE A 225 17.46 0.32 2.86
C PHE A 225 17.86 -1.15 2.65
N ASP A 226 19.12 -1.48 2.79
CA ASP A 226 19.62 -2.84 2.54
C ASP A 226 19.13 -3.84 3.60
N ASP A 227 19.03 -3.43 4.87
CA ASP A 227 18.40 -4.24 5.92
C ASP A 227 16.91 -4.47 5.68
N TYR A 228 16.20 -3.47 5.13
CA TYR A 228 14.80 -3.60 4.71
C TYR A 228 14.67 -4.62 3.57
N LEU A 229 15.52 -4.53 2.55
CA LEU A 229 15.52 -5.47 1.42
C LEU A 229 15.83 -6.90 1.86
N ALA A 230 16.70 -7.11 2.85
CA ALA A 230 16.94 -8.42 3.43
C ALA A 230 15.69 -9.04 4.06
N GLY A 231 14.73 -8.22 4.50
CA GLY A 231 13.42 -8.64 5.00
C GLY A 231 12.33 -8.74 3.93
N VAL A 232 12.54 -8.19 2.73
CA VAL A 232 11.57 -8.18 1.61
C VAL A 232 11.86 -9.29 0.59
N LEU A 233 13.07 -9.36 0.04
CA LEU A 233 13.40 -10.25 -1.08
C LEU A 233 13.02 -11.72 -0.84
N PRO A 234 13.29 -12.33 0.33
CA PRO A 234 12.95 -13.72 0.57
C PRO A 234 11.45 -14.02 0.50
N TYR A 235 10.61 -13.01 0.76
CA TYR A 235 9.15 -13.17 0.83
C TYR A 235 8.42 -12.69 -0.42
N GLU A 236 9.07 -11.90 -1.26
CA GLU A 236 8.53 -11.44 -2.53
C GLU A 236 8.87 -12.39 -3.68
N ILE A 237 10.14 -12.67 -3.94
CA ILE A 237 10.58 -13.49 -5.08
C ILE A 237 11.06 -14.88 -4.67
N GLY A 238 11.26 -15.11 -3.37
CA GLY A 238 11.80 -16.36 -2.81
C GLY A 238 13.31 -16.33 -2.63
N PRO A 239 13.83 -16.91 -1.51
CA PRO A 239 15.25 -16.82 -1.14
C PRO A 239 16.18 -17.64 -2.04
N ASN A 240 15.65 -18.63 -2.77
CA ASN A 240 16.40 -19.54 -3.63
C ASN A 240 16.31 -19.17 -5.12
N SER A 241 15.75 -18.03 -5.45
CA SER A 241 15.72 -17.53 -6.84
C SER A 241 17.13 -17.30 -7.39
N PRO A 242 17.35 -17.38 -8.70
CA PRO A 242 18.63 -17.10 -9.34
C PRO A 242 19.18 -15.71 -8.94
N LEU A 243 20.52 -15.61 -8.84
CA LEU A 243 21.17 -14.39 -8.34
C LEU A 243 20.79 -13.15 -9.16
N GLU A 244 20.70 -13.25 -10.48
CA GLU A 244 20.34 -12.12 -11.35
C GLU A 244 18.88 -11.68 -11.16
N ALA A 245 17.96 -12.61 -10.91
CA ALA A 245 16.58 -12.29 -10.56
C ALA A 245 16.48 -11.61 -9.17
N LEU A 246 17.27 -12.07 -8.18
CA LEU A 246 17.38 -11.44 -6.87
C LEU A 246 17.94 -10.01 -6.95
N LYS A 247 18.97 -9.78 -7.82
CA LYS A 247 19.52 -8.44 -8.07
C LYS A 247 18.47 -7.52 -8.69
N ALA A 248 17.75 -7.98 -9.73
CA ALA A 248 16.68 -7.22 -10.35
C ALA A 248 15.60 -6.85 -9.31
N GLN A 249 15.16 -7.82 -8.49
CA GLN A 249 14.19 -7.59 -7.43
C GLN A 249 14.70 -6.61 -6.36
N ALA A 250 16.00 -6.63 -6.00
CA ALA A 250 16.57 -5.69 -5.05
C ALA A 250 16.50 -4.25 -5.55
N VAL A 251 16.87 -4.03 -6.82
CA VAL A 251 16.78 -2.70 -7.47
C VAL A 251 15.34 -2.20 -7.49
N ILE A 252 14.39 -3.01 -7.97
CA ILE A 252 13.00 -2.55 -8.09
C ILE A 252 12.33 -2.37 -6.73
N ALA A 253 12.62 -3.21 -5.74
CA ALA A 253 12.05 -3.08 -4.40
C ALA A 253 12.56 -1.80 -3.71
N ARG A 254 13.84 -1.45 -3.88
CA ARG A 254 14.42 -0.20 -3.39
C ARG A 254 13.79 1.01 -4.10
N THR A 255 13.71 0.97 -5.43
CA THR A 255 13.11 2.02 -6.25
C THR A 255 11.66 2.27 -5.88
N TRP A 256 10.87 1.21 -5.79
CA TRP A 256 9.45 1.27 -5.41
C TRP A 256 9.27 1.85 -4.00
N GLY A 257 10.11 1.41 -3.05
CA GLY A 257 10.04 1.88 -1.67
C GLY A 257 10.31 3.38 -1.57
N ILE A 258 11.28 3.89 -2.31
CA ILE A 258 11.63 5.32 -2.34
C ILE A 258 10.50 6.11 -3.01
N PHE A 259 10.02 5.69 -4.19
CA PHE A 259 8.93 6.36 -4.89
C PHE A 259 7.65 6.42 -4.07
N ASN A 260 7.35 5.38 -3.32
CA ASN A 260 6.12 5.24 -2.53
C ASN A 260 6.27 5.62 -1.05
N SER A 261 7.36 6.29 -0.68
CA SER A 261 7.64 6.68 0.71
C SER A 261 6.61 7.66 1.30
N ASP A 262 5.81 8.31 0.46
CA ASP A 262 4.73 9.22 0.88
C ASP A 262 3.42 8.53 1.26
N ARG A 263 3.30 7.22 1.00
CA ARG A 263 2.04 6.47 1.05
C ARG A 263 1.35 6.55 2.42
N PHE A 264 2.13 6.60 3.49
CA PHE A 264 1.65 6.69 4.87
C PHE A 264 2.14 7.93 5.62
N ASN A 265 2.43 9.02 4.93
CA ASN A 265 2.88 10.27 5.53
C ASN A 265 1.92 10.81 6.61
N MET A 266 0.62 10.64 6.40
CA MET A 266 -0.39 11.04 7.39
C MET A 266 -0.33 10.20 8.68
N ASP A 267 0.15 8.96 8.58
CA ASP A 267 0.40 8.06 9.72
C ASP A 267 1.83 8.16 10.26
N LYS A 268 2.66 9.07 9.70
CA LYS A 268 4.03 9.39 10.14
C LYS A 268 5.04 8.26 9.95
N TYR A 269 4.87 7.45 8.90
CA TYR A 269 5.85 6.46 8.45
C TYR A 269 5.79 6.33 6.92
N HIS A 270 6.78 5.66 6.32
CA HIS A 270 6.87 5.54 4.86
C HIS A 270 6.06 4.37 4.32
N LEU A 271 6.31 3.17 4.82
CA LEU A 271 5.80 1.92 4.26
C LEU A 271 5.19 1.02 5.33
N CYS A 272 4.19 0.27 4.95
CA CYS A 272 3.63 -0.83 5.74
C CYS A 272 4.38 -2.15 5.45
N ILE A 273 3.99 -3.24 6.13
CA ILE A 273 4.64 -4.56 6.01
C ILE A 273 3.76 -5.61 5.33
N SER A 274 2.64 -5.19 4.76
CA SER A 274 1.67 -6.03 4.07
C SER A 274 1.77 -5.90 2.55
N THR A 275 0.96 -6.66 1.83
CA THR A 275 0.81 -6.60 0.36
C THR A 275 0.32 -5.24 -0.18
N GLN A 276 -0.08 -4.30 0.70
CA GLN A 276 -0.37 -2.92 0.31
C GLN A 276 0.90 -2.10 0.04
N CYS A 277 2.04 -2.59 0.52
CA CYS A 277 3.38 -2.08 0.23
C CYS A 277 4.22 -3.20 -0.37
N GLN A 278 5.08 -3.78 0.42
CA GLN A 278 5.91 -4.96 0.11
C GLN A 278 5.86 -5.89 1.32
N VAL A 279 5.79 -7.20 1.09
CA VAL A 279 5.76 -8.16 2.20
C VAL A 279 7.10 -8.13 2.92
N TYR A 280 7.12 -7.45 4.05
CA TYR A 280 8.30 -7.37 4.92
C TYR A 280 8.14 -8.27 6.15
N LYS A 281 9.14 -9.08 6.41
CA LYS A 281 9.27 -9.81 7.68
C LYS A 281 10.69 -9.65 8.22
N PRO A 282 10.85 -9.50 9.55
CA PRO A 282 12.19 -9.49 10.14
C PRO A 282 12.91 -10.76 9.73
N SER A 283 14.07 -10.60 9.08
CA SER A 283 14.74 -11.73 8.45
C SER A 283 15.26 -12.73 9.51
N LYS A 284 14.71 -13.95 9.49
CA LYS A 284 15.33 -15.14 10.09
C LYS A 284 16.20 -15.88 9.05
N ILE A 285 16.08 -15.51 7.78
CA ILE A 285 16.70 -16.21 6.65
C ILE A 285 18.01 -15.49 6.32
N SER A 286 19.12 -16.05 6.76
CA SER A 286 20.44 -15.67 6.27
C SER A 286 20.72 -16.45 4.98
N ASN A 287 20.23 -15.94 3.84
CA ASN A 287 20.55 -16.50 2.53
C ASN A 287 21.70 -15.70 1.90
N LYS A 288 22.83 -16.38 1.62
CA LYS A 288 24.03 -15.76 1.04
C LYS A 288 23.77 -15.11 -0.32
N ASN A 289 22.88 -15.68 -1.14
CA ASN A 289 22.57 -15.13 -2.46
C ASN A 289 21.72 -13.86 -2.34
N VAL A 290 20.80 -13.79 -1.38
CA VAL A 290 20.04 -12.57 -1.08
C VAL A 290 20.99 -11.45 -0.64
N GLN A 291 21.94 -11.73 0.27
CA GLN A 291 22.93 -10.75 0.70
C GLN A 291 23.81 -10.28 -0.47
N LYS A 292 24.35 -11.22 -1.27
CA LYS A 292 25.14 -10.89 -2.47
C LYS A 292 24.36 -10.02 -3.46
N ALA A 293 23.07 -10.30 -3.66
CA ALA A 293 22.25 -9.53 -4.56
C ALA A 293 22.07 -8.08 -4.07
N ILE A 294 21.81 -7.89 -2.77
CA ILE A 294 21.65 -6.57 -2.16
C ILE A 294 22.95 -5.78 -2.23
N GLU A 295 24.08 -6.38 -1.82
CA GLU A 295 25.40 -5.77 -1.84
C GLU A 295 25.84 -5.37 -3.25
N ALA A 296 25.63 -6.27 -4.24
CA ALA A 296 26.01 -6.02 -5.64
C ALA A 296 25.15 -4.93 -6.31
N THR A 297 24.01 -4.58 -5.75
CA THR A 297 23.08 -3.56 -6.26
C THR A 297 22.87 -2.42 -5.26
N SER A 298 23.79 -2.25 -4.30
CA SER A 298 23.65 -1.20 -3.28
C SER A 298 23.54 0.17 -3.93
N ASN A 299 22.61 0.98 -3.42
CA ASN A 299 22.29 2.32 -3.93
C ASN A 299 21.77 2.40 -5.38
N LEU A 300 21.62 1.29 -6.12
CA LEU A 300 21.09 1.31 -7.47
C LEU A 300 19.55 1.37 -7.45
N ILE A 301 19.01 2.28 -8.27
CA ILE A 301 17.58 2.48 -8.49
C ILE A 301 17.28 2.67 -9.98
N LEU A 302 16.02 2.52 -10.36
CA LEU A 302 15.52 2.88 -11.67
C LEU A 302 14.96 4.30 -11.66
N THR A 303 15.33 5.09 -12.67
CA THR A 303 14.90 6.48 -12.84
C THR A 303 14.32 6.72 -14.23
N TYR A 304 13.47 7.76 -14.32
CA TYR A 304 13.01 8.35 -15.55
C TYR A 304 12.95 9.88 -15.37
N GLY A 305 13.59 10.64 -16.25
CA GLY A 305 13.69 12.08 -16.09
C GLY A 305 14.36 12.51 -14.77
N ASN A 306 15.40 11.79 -14.34
CA ASN A 306 16.15 12.01 -13.08
C ASN A 306 15.30 11.88 -11.81
N GLN A 307 14.18 11.17 -11.89
CA GLN A 307 13.34 10.85 -10.72
C GLN A 307 13.17 9.34 -10.59
N PRO A 308 13.11 8.79 -9.37
CA PRO A 308 12.77 7.39 -9.18
C PRO A 308 11.44 7.05 -9.87
N ILE A 309 11.34 5.88 -10.49
CA ILE A 309 10.09 5.41 -11.09
C ILE A 309 9.23 4.65 -10.08
N ASN A 310 7.93 4.54 -10.37
CA ASN A 310 7.06 3.63 -9.61
C ASN A 310 7.26 2.19 -10.08
N ALA A 311 8.33 1.55 -9.64
CA ALA A 311 8.80 0.25 -10.14
C ALA A 311 7.88 -0.92 -9.71
N PHE A 312 6.66 -0.96 -10.26
CA PHE A 312 5.68 -2.02 -10.00
C PHE A 312 6.19 -3.40 -10.43
N TYR A 313 5.83 -4.42 -9.66
CA TYR A 313 6.12 -5.82 -9.96
C TYR A 313 4.99 -6.74 -9.47
N HIS A 314 4.93 -7.96 -9.96
CA HIS A 314 3.88 -8.93 -9.66
C HIS A 314 4.37 -10.36 -9.90
N GLY A 315 3.59 -11.37 -9.47
CA GLY A 315 3.99 -12.77 -9.56
C GLY A 315 4.14 -13.28 -11.00
N SER A 316 3.12 -13.09 -11.85
CA SER A 316 3.15 -13.53 -13.24
C SER A 316 2.23 -12.67 -14.11
N ASN A 317 2.70 -12.23 -15.29
CA ASN A 317 1.89 -11.46 -16.23
C ASN A 317 1.07 -12.33 -17.19
N GLY A 318 1.30 -13.66 -17.20
CA GLY A 318 0.63 -14.58 -18.12
C GLY A 318 1.06 -14.44 -19.58
N GLY A 319 2.27 -13.93 -19.84
CA GLY A 319 2.87 -13.77 -21.17
C GLY A 319 2.66 -12.40 -21.80
N VAL A 320 1.98 -11.48 -21.14
CA VAL A 320 1.79 -10.10 -21.61
C VAL A 320 1.70 -9.13 -20.42
N SER A 321 2.53 -8.07 -20.42
CA SER A 321 2.45 -7.03 -19.41
C SER A 321 1.34 -6.03 -19.70
N ALA A 322 0.85 -5.36 -18.65
CA ALA A 322 -0.13 -4.30 -18.71
C ALA A 322 0.50 -2.92 -18.57
N THR A 323 -0.20 -1.87 -19.02
CA THR A 323 0.08 -0.50 -18.62
C THR A 323 -0.49 -0.20 -17.24
N ALA A 324 -0.02 0.88 -16.59
CA ALA A 324 -0.53 1.27 -15.28
C ALA A 324 -2.00 1.69 -15.34
N GLY A 325 -2.41 2.36 -16.42
CA GLY A 325 -3.79 2.77 -16.66
C GLY A 325 -4.77 1.61 -16.90
N GLU A 326 -4.27 0.43 -17.32
CA GLU A 326 -5.10 -0.78 -17.40
C GLU A 326 -5.35 -1.41 -16.02
N ALA A 327 -4.37 -1.33 -15.14
CA ALA A 327 -4.47 -1.93 -13.81
C ALA A 327 -5.25 -1.06 -12.82
N TRP A 328 -5.04 0.25 -12.85
CA TRP A 328 -5.61 1.20 -11.88
C TRP A 328 -6.30 2.38 -12.55
N GLN A 329 -7.05 3.15 -11.79
CA GLN A 329 -7.73 4.36 -12.28
C GLN A 329 -6.78 5.57 -12.33
N ILE A 330 -5.59 5.40 -12.89
CA ILE A 330 -4.55 6.42 -13.05
C ILE A 330 -4.17 6.61 -14.52
N GLN A 331 -3.40 7.65 -14.82
CA GLN A 331 -2.78 7.82 -16.13
C GLN A 331 -1.62 6.84 -16.30
N ASP A 332 -1.32 6.51 -17.55
CA ASP A 332 -0.15 5.69 -17.87
C ASP A 332 1.14 6.48 -17.62
N TYR A 333 2.15 5.76 -17.20
CA TYR A 333 3.52 6.26 -17.17
C TYR A 333 4.21 5.87 -18.48
N SER A 334 5.00 6.78 -19.07
CA SER A 334 5.70 6.54 -20.34
C SER A 334 6.69 5.38 -20.31
N TYR A 335 7.20 5.02 -19.14
CA TYR A 335 8.11 3.89 -18.94
C TYR A 335 7.41 2.54 -18.74
N PHE A 336 6.06 2.48 -18.76
CA PHE A 336 5.29 1.24 -18.77
C PHE A 336 4.57 1.04 -20.09
N ASN A 337 5.05 0.10 -20.87
CA ASN A 337 4.40 -0.32 -22.10
C ASN A 337 3.92 -1.76 -21.98
N SER A 338 2.77 -2.08 -22.59
CA SER A 338 2.40 -3.48 -22.76
C SER A 338 3.42 -4.15 -23.70
N ILE A 339 3.95 -5.30 -23.26
CA ILE A 339 4.89 -6.10 -24.04
C ILE A 339 4.44 -7.56 -24.05
N ILE A 340 4.69 -8.26 -25.15
CA ILE A 340 4.64 -9.72 -25.17
C ILE A 340 5.89 -10.22 -24.45
N ASP A 341 5.69 -10.97 -23.36
CA ASP A 341 6.74 -11.39 -22.44
C ASP A 341 7.26 -12.79 -22.80
N GLY A 342 8.28 -12.81 -23.64
CA GLY A 342 8.87 -14.04 -24.12
C GLY A 342 9.89 -13.82 -25.23
N SER A 343 10.17 -14.86 -26.00
CA SER A 343 11.14 -14.82 -27.09
C SER A 343 10.77 -13.78 -28.17
N LYS A 344 11.77 -13.24 -28.87
CA LYS A 344 11.55 -12.26 -29.94
C LYS A 344 10.65 -12.78 -31.08
N SER A 345 10.57 -14.10 -31.28
CA SER A 345 9.70 -14.74 -32.26
C SER A 345 8.22 -14.50 -31.97
N LEU A 346 7.82 -14.44 -30.70
CA LEU A 346 6.43 -14.18 -30.30
C LEU A 346 5.90 -12.82 -30.78
N ASN A 347 6.76 -11.80 -30.89
CA ASN A 347 6.36 -10.49 -31.42
C ASN A 347 6.03 -10.52 -32.93
N LYS A 348 6.40 -11.60 -33.65
CA LYS A 348 5.97 -11.84 -35.05
C LYS A 348 4.60 -12.49 -35.12
N ILE A 349 4.25 -13.29 -34.10
CA ILE A 349 2.99 -14.05 -34.00
C ILE A 349 1.90 -13.17 -33.38
N PHE A 350 2.21 -12.55 -32.25
CA PHE A 350 1.26 -11.73 -31.49
C PHE A 350 1.59 -10.24 -31.61
N LYS A 351 0.56 -9.46 -31.87
CA LYS A 351 0.63 -7.99 -31.95
C LYS A 351 -0.24 -7.37 -30.86
N LEU A 352 0.22 -6.29 -30.30
CA LEU A 352 -0.56 -5.44 -29.41
C LEU A 352 -1.28 -4.34 -30.21
N PRO A 353 -2.50 -3.96 -29.86
CA PRO A 353 -3.26 -4.37 -28.67
C PRO A 353 -4.03 -5.68 -28.85
N ILE A 354 -4.20 -6.45 -27.75
CA ILE A 354 -5.06 -7.64 -27.67
C ILE A 354 -6.46 -7.19 -27.18
N THR A 355 -7.23 -6.56 -28.02
CA THR A 355 -8.57 -6.02 -27.63
C THR A 355 -9.74 -6.94 -28.00
N ASN A 356 -9.50 -7.91 -28.88
CA ASN A 356 -10.49 -8.85 -29.38
C ASN A 356 -10.43 -10.16 -28.57
N GLU A 357 -11.57 -10.68 -28.14
CA GLU A 357 -11.68 -11.88 -27.29
C GLU A 357 -11.24 -13.15 -28.02
N SER A 358 -11.54 -13.28 -29.33
CA SER A 358 -11.06 -14.41 -30.13
C SER A 358 -9.54 -14.43 -30.22
N TYR A 359 -8.91 -13.26 -30.40
CA TYR A 359 -7.46 -13.12 -30.42
C TYR A 359 -6.84 -13.43 -29.05
N LEU A 360 -7.50 -13.01 -27.95
CA LEU A 360 -7.08 -13.35 -26.61
C LEU A 360 -7.17 -14.87 -26.35
N ASN A 361 -8.22 -15.55 -26.82
CA ASN A 361 -8.32 -17.00 -26.72
C ASN A 361 -7.16 -17.69 -27.44
N ASN A 362 -6.82 -17.27 -28.65
CA ASN A 362 -5.67 -17.80 -29.39
C ASN A 362 -4.35 -17.56 -28.65
N PHE A 363 -4.20 -16.40 -27.98
CA PHE A 363 -3.05 -16.09 -27.15
C PHE A 363 -2.96 -16.99 -25.91
N LEU A 364 -4.09 -17.25 -25.25
CA LEU A 364 -4.13 -18.09 -24.06
C LEU A 364 -3.94 -19.57 -24.37
N ASP A 365 -4.32 -20.02 -25.58
CA ASP A 365 -4.20 -21.40 -26.05
C ASP A 365 -2.83 -21.71 -26.70
N PHE A 366 -2.04 -20.67 -26.99
CA PHE A 366 -0.74 -20.81 -27.60
C PHE A 366 0.25 -21.53 -26.68
N ASP A 367 1.23 -22.22 -27.27
CA ASP A 367 2.29 -22.92 -26.53
C ASP A 367 2.99 -21.99 -25.54
N LYS A 368 2.77 -22.27 -24.26
CA LYS A 368 3.24 -21.45 -23.16
C LYS A 368 4.76 -21.44 -22.99
N GLU A 369 5.47 -22.48 -23.43
CA GLU A 369 6.92 -22.67 -23.26
C GLU A 369 7.75 -21.59 -23.98
N GLN A 370 7.15 -20.85 -24.90
CA GLN A 370 7.81 -19.74 -25.58
C GLN A 370 7.77 -18.42 -24.78
N PHE A 371 6.95 -18.35 -23.73
CA PHE A 371 6.81 -17.15 -22.87
C PHE A 371 7.69 -17.27 -21.63
N TYR A 372 8.22 -16.14 -21.16
CA TYR A 372 8.94 -16.11 -19.89
C TYR A 372 7.99 -16.26 -18.70
N GLY A 373 8.40 -17.04 -17.70
CA GLY A 373 7.62 -17.35 -16.51
C GLY A 373 6.51 -18.37 -16.72
N SER A 374 6.57 -19.15 -17.81
CA SER A 374 5.58 -20.16 -18.18
C SER A 374 5.42 -21.30 -17.16
N ASN A 375 6.42 -21.53 -16.33
CA ASN A 375 6.43 -22.52 -15.24
C ASN A 375 5.62 -22.09 -14.00
N HIS A 376 5.16 -20.84 -13.92
CA HIS A 376 4.33 -20.39 -12.79
C HIS A 376 2.97 -21.09 -12.81
N SER A 377 2.52 -21.60 -11.66
CA SER A 377 1.29 -22.39 -11.54
C SER A 377 0.02 -21.67 -12.04
N LEU A 378 0.02 -20.33 -11.96
CA LEU A 378 -1.07 -19.47 -12.43
C LEU A 378 -0.74 -18.78 -13.76
N PHE A 379 0.29 -19.23 -14.50
CA PHE A 379 0.59 -18.70 -15.83
C PHE A 379 -0.59 -18.87 -16.79
N ARG A 380 -1.30 -20.02 -16.69
CA ARG A 380 -2.62 -20.29 -17.27
C ARG A 380 -3.52 -20.85 -16.19
N TRP A 381 -4.76 -20.41 -16.17
CA TRP A 381 -5.72 -20.87 -15.18
C TRP A 381 -7.15 -20.92 -15.74
N ASN A 382 -7.94 -21.83 -15.20
CA ASN A 382 -9.36 -21.97 -15.48
C ASN A 382 -10.12 -21.92 -14.16
N LYS A 383 -11.26 -21.20 -14.13
CA LYS A 383 -12.10 -21.11 -12.95
C LYS A 383 -13.57 -21.11 -13.33
N LYS A 384 -14.33 -22.09 -12.82
CA LYS A 384 -15.79 -22.07 -12.86
C LYS A 384 -16.29 -21.21 -11.70
N ILE A 385 -17.27 -20.35 -11.98
CA ILE A 385 -17.92 -19.50 -10.98
C ILE A 385 -19.43 -19.52 -11.20
N SER A 386 -20.19 -19.59 -10.11
CA SER A 386 -21.64 -19.57 -10.15
C SER A 386 -22.21 -18.17 -9.90
N SER A 387 -23.46 -17.94 -10.31
CA SER A 387 -24.22 -16.74 -9.98
C SER A 387 -24.25 -16.50 -8.47
N LEU A 388 -24.37 -17.56 -7.67
CA LEU A 388 -24.38 -17.49 -6.21
C LEU A 388 -23.05 -16.99 -5.65
N GLU A 389 -21.90 -17.51 -6.12
CA GLU A 389 -20.59 -17.04 -5.67
C GLU A 389 -20.37 -15.55 -5.99
N ILE A 390 -20.80 -15.09 -7.15
CA ILE A 390 -20.74 -13.67 -7.53
C ILE A 390 -21.65 -12.86 -6.61
N LYS A 391 -22.90 -13.29 -6.41
CA LYS A 391 -23.89 -12.65 -5.53
C LYS A 391 -23.33 -12.46 -4.11
N GLU A 392 -22.73 -13.48 -3.50
CA GLU A 392 -22.11 -13.41 -2.18
C GLU A 392 -21.02 -12.33 -2.10
N LYS A 393 -20.18 -12.22 -3.15
CA LYS A 393 -19.15 -11.17 -3.21
C LYS A 393 -19.73 -9.77 -3.34
N LEU A 394 -20.78 -9.61 -4.14
CA LEU A 394 -21.47 -8.33 -4.31
C LEU A 394 -22.17 -7.88 -3.03
N ILE A 395 -22.85 -8.81 -2.32
CA ILE A 395 -23.50 -8.53 -1.02
C ILE A 395 -22.42 -8.13 0.03
N LYS A 396 -21.33 -8.89 0.13
CA LYS A 396 -20.23 -8.57 1.06
C LYS A 396 -19.66 -7.18 0.82
N ASN A 397 -19.61 -6.74 -0.43
CA ASN A 397 -19.15 -5.40 -0.81
C ASN A 397 -20.28 -4.34 -0.82
N LYS A 398 -21.52 -4.69 -0.39
CA LYS A 398 -22.68 -3.80 -0.32
C LYS A 398 -23.10 -3.20 -1.67
N LEU A 399 -22.85 -3.91 -2.75
CA LEU A 399 -23.19 -3.50 -4.12
C LEU A 399 -24.62 -3.91 -4.51
N ILE A 400 -25.11 -5.01 -3.94
CA ILE A 400 -26.48 -5.52 -4.09
C ILE A 400 -27.05 -5.95 -2.74
N ASN A 401 -28.40 -6.18 -2.71
CA ASN A 401 -29.09 -6.73 -1.55
C ASN A 401 -29.27 -8.25 -1.68
N ILE A 402 -29.68 -8.91 -0.60
CA ILE A 402 -29.87 -10.37 -0.56
C ILE A 402 -30.94 -10.88 -1.55
N ASN A 403 -31.93 -10.04 -1.88
CA ASN A 403 -33.00 -10.37 -2.80
C ASN A 403 -32.66 -10.10 -4.28
N ASP A 404 -31.47 -9.59 -4.56
CA ASP A 404 -31.03 -9.34 -5.93
C ASP A 404 -30.31 -10.58 -6.46
N ASP A 405 -30.59 -10.99 -7.69
CA ASP A 405 -29.92 -12.12 -8.34
C ASP A 405 -29.01 -11.68 -9.48
N VAL A 406 -27.96 -12.43 -9.70
CA VAL A 406 -27.02 -12.24 -10.81
C VAL A 406 -27.52 -13.01 -12.01
N LEU A 407 -27.71 -12.31 -13.15
CA LEU A 407 -28.26 -12.87 -14.38
C LEU A 407 -27.19 -13.11 -15.45
N ASP A 408 -26.22 -12.18 -15.54
CA ASP A 408 -25.16 -12.30 -16.56
C ASP A 408 -23.89 -11.57 -16.16
N LEU A 409 -22.79 -11.94 -16.84
CA LEU A 409 -21.42 -11.45 -16.59
C LEU A 409 -20.74 -11.18 -17.91
N ASN A 410 -20.40 -9.92 -18.20
CA ASN A 410 -19.85 -9.48 -19.48
C ASN A 410 -18.59 -8.62 -19.32
N SER A 411 -17.53 -8.94 -20.08
CA SER A 411 -16.37 -8.06 -20.22
C SER A 411 -16.66 -7.02 -21.31
N THR A 412 -16.97 -5.78 -20.93
CA THR A 412 -17.38 -4.72 -21.85
C THR A 412 -16.22 -3.89 -22.39
N GLU A 413 -15.10 -3.87 -21.68
CA GLU A 413 -13.88 -3.19 -22.10
C GLU A 413 -12.63 -3.99 -21.75
N ARG A 414 -11.62 -3.94 -22.66
CA ARG A 414 -10.29 -4.52 -22.47
C ARG A 414 -9.20 -3.48 -22.77
N GLY A 415 -8.11 -3.57 -22.04
CA GLY A 415 -6.91 -2.81 -22.32
C GLY A 415 -6.06 -3.41 -23.45
N SER A 416 -4.94 -2.77 -23.78
CA SER A 416 -4.02 -3.19 -24.84
C SER A 416 -3.40 -4.57 -24.57
N SER A 417 -3.25 -4.95 -23.31
CA SER A 417 -2.77 -6.27 -22.89
C SER A 417 -3.83 -7.39 -22.96
N GLY A 418 -5.06 -7.08 -23.33
CA GLY A 418 -6.19 -8.01 -23.30
C GLY A 418 -6.87 -8.14 -21.94
N ARG A 419 -6.37 -7.45 -20.89
CA ARG A 419 -6.99 -7.47 -19.57
C ARG A 419 -8.34 -6.78 -19.57
N VAL A 420 -9.29 -7.36 -18.85
CA VAL A 420 -10.60 -6.75 -18.61
C VAL A 420 -10.42 -5.49 -17.78
N THR A 421 -10.76 -4.34 -18.35
CA THR A 421 -10.74 -3.04 -17.67
C THR A 421 -12.11 -2.63 -17.18
N LYS A 422 -13.19 -3.24 -17.74
CA LYS A 422 -14.56 -3.01 -17.32
C LYS A 422 -15.36 -4.30 -17.39
N LEU A 423 -15.90 -4.70 -16.25
CA LEU A 423 -16.75 -5.88 -16.08
C LEU A 423 -18.15 -5.44 -15.68
N GLU A 424 -19.14 -5.83 -16.46
CA GLU A 424 -20.54 -5.58 -16.20
C GLU A 424 -21.20 -6.84 -15.65
N ILE A 425 -21.92 -6.71 -14.56
CA ILE A 425 -22.69 -7.78 -13.90
C ILE A 425 -24.15 -7.37 -13.93
N GLN A 426 -24.95 -8.08 -14.71
CA GLN A 426 -26.38 -7.84 -14.81
C GLN A 426 -27.11 -8.47 -13.62
N THR A 427 -28.11 -7.77 -13.09
CA THR A 427 -28.95 -8.24 -11.99
C THR A 427 -30.41 -8.18 -12.35
N ASN A 428 -31.27 -8.89 -11.59
CA ASN A 428 -32.72 -8.87 -11.76
C ASN A 428 -33.38 -7.51 -11.45
N LYS A 429 -32.64 -6.53 -10.94
CA LYS A 429 -33.09 -5.15 -10.84
C LYS A 429 -33.18 -4.51 -12.21
N VAL A 430 -34.38 -4.13 -12.59
CA VAL A 430 -34.68 -3.44 -13.86
C VAL A 430 -33.76 -2.20 -13.99
N ASN A 431 -33.02 -2.13 -15.10
CA ASN A 431 -32.10 -1.02 -15.45
C ASN A 431 -30.90 -0.80 -14.50
N LYS A 432 -30.46 -1.81 -13.75
CA LYS A 432 -29.27 -1.65 -12.88
C LYS A 432 -28.28 -2.80 -13.04
N SER A 433 -27.28 -2.59 -13.87
CA SER A 433 -26.05 -3.40 -13.85
C SER A 433 -25.03 -2.86 -12.86
N ILE A 434 -24.23 -3.76 -12.29
CA ILE A 434 -23.07 -3.41 -11.48
C ILE A 434 -21.86 -3.38 -12.40
N VAL A 435 -21.17 -2.24 -12.42
CA VAL A 435 -19.97 -2.07 -13.23
C VAL A 435 -18.76 -2.03 -12.33
N LEU A 436 -17.84 -3.00 -12.49
CA LEU A 436 -16.55 -3.05 -11.81
C LEU A 436 -15.45 -2.61 -12.78
N VAL A 437 -14.53 -1.76 -12.31
CA VAL A 437 -13.51 -1.15 -13.16
C VAL A 437 -12.13 -1.47 -12.64
N LYS A 438 -11.26 -2.02 -13.51
CA LYS A 438 -9.83 -2.23 -13.27
C LYS A 438 -9.55 -3.03 -11.98
N ASP A 439 -8.83 -2.45 -11.01
CA ASP A 439 -8.46 -3.09 -9.74
C ASP A 439 -9.67 -3.46 -8.87
N ASP A 440 -10.81 -2.78 -9.02
CA ASP A 440 -12.06 -3.15 -8.33
C ASP A 440 -12.58 -4.53 -8.73
N ILE A 441 -12.32 -4.99 -9.96
CA ILE A 441 -12.73 -6.32 -10.42
C ILE A 441 -12.12 -7.38 -9.49
N ARG A 442 -10.79 -7.33 -9.25
CA ARG A 442 -10.10 -8.25 -8.35
C ARG A 442 -10.43 -8.03 -6.88
N ARG A 443 -10.63 -6.78 -6.45
CA ARG A 443 -11.00 -6.46 -5.08
C ARG A 443 -12.36 -7.06 -4.71
N VAL A 444 -13.36 -6.86 -5.57
CA VAL A 444 -14.74 -7.32 -5.31
C VAL A 444 -14.84 -8.83 -5.47
N LEU A 445 -14.36 -9.36 -6.60
CA LEU A 445 -14.48 -10.78 -6.92
C LEU A 445 -13.39 -11.66 -6.29
N ASN A 446 -12.49 -11.16 -5.55
CA ASN A 446 -11.31 -11.67 -4.83
C ASN A 446 -10.84 -13.15 -5.06
N PHE A 447 -11.45 -13.87 -5.98
CA PHE A 447 -11.10 -15.23 -6.40
C PHE A 447 -10.40 -15.27 -7.77
N ILE A 448 -10.29 -14.13 -8.47
CA ILE A 448 -9.66 -14.02 -9.79
C ILE A 448 -8.17 -13.73 -9.61
N PRO A 449 -7.27 -14.57 -10.16
CA PRO A 449 -5.83 -14.36 -10.04
C PRO A 449 -5.34 -13.09 -10.72
N SER A 450 -5.91 -12.74 -11.89
CA SER A 450 -5.57 -11.56 -12.70
C SER A 450 -6.79 -11.09 -13.50
N ASN A 451 -6.69 -9.90 -14.12
CA ASN A 451 -7.73 -9.41 -15.05
C ASN A 451 -7.53 -9.90 -16.50
N LEU A 452 -6.52 -10.71 -16.78
CA LEU A 452 -6.29 -11.31 -18.10
C LEU A 452 -7.13 -12.60 -18.21
N PHE A 453 -8.38 -12.49 -18.68
CA PHE A 453 -9.26 -13.65 -18.84
C PHE A 453 -10.36 -13.42 -19.89
N THR A 454 -10.91 -14.53 -20.39
CA THR A 454 -12.14 -14.60 -21.20
C THR A 454 -13.27 -15.20 -20.37
N ILE A 455 -14.52 -14.97 -20.78
CA ILE A 455 -15.72 -15.41 -20.08
C ILE A 455 -16.56 -16.28 -21.02
N ASN A 456 -16.76 -17.56 -20.65
CA ASN A 456 -17.63 -18.46 -21.39
C ASN A 456 -18.82 -18.86 -20.50
N LYS A 457 -20.03 -18.53 -20.91
CA LYS A 457 -21.27 -18.95 -20.23
C LYS A 457 -21.48 -20.45 -20.48
N LEU A 458 -21.56 -21.24 -19.41
CA LEU A 458 -21.80 -22.69 -19.48
C LEU A 458 -23.27 -23.04 -19.27
N SER A 459 -23.97 -22.29 -18.41
CA SER A 459 -25.42 -22.36 -18.17
C SER A 459 -25.92 -20.99 -17.67
N ASP A 460 -27.19 -20.84 -17.36
CA ASP A 460 -27.75 -19.56 -16.91
C ASP A 460 -27.16 -19.05 -15.59
N ASP A 461 -26.60 -19.94 -14.80
CA ASP A 461 -26.05 -19.66 -13.46
C ASP A 461 -24.54 -20.01 -13.33
N LEU A 462 -23.86 -20.37 -14.42
CA LEU A 462 -22.49 -20.86 -14.38
C LEU A 462 -21.63 -20.32 -15.53
N TRP A 463 -20.46 -19.76 -15.21
CA TRP A 463 -19.46 -19.27 -16.17
C TRP A 463 -18.13 -19.98 -15.98
N LEU A 464 -17.40 -20.17 -17.07
CA LEU A 464 -15.99 -20.57 -17.09
C LEU A 464 -15.15 -19.33 -17.42
N LEU A 465 -14.31 -18.93 -16.50
CA LEU A 465 -13.25 -17.96 -16.74
C LEU A 465 -11.97 -18.70 -17.13
N ARG A 466 -11.39 -18.33 -18.29
CA ARG A 466 -10.10 -18.83 -18.76
C ARG A 466 -9.12 -17.68 -18.79
N GLY A 467 -7.98 -17.80 -18.13
CA GLY A 467 -7.09 -16.66 -18.01
C GLY A 467 -5.62 -17.02 -17.81
N GLY A 468 -4.82 -15.98 -17.63
CA GLY A 468 -3.39 -16.09 -17.40
C GLY A 468 -2.84 -15.06 -16.44
N GLY A 469 -1.80 -15.45 -15.68
CA GLY A 469 -1.07 -14.59 -14.77
C GLY A 469 -1.64 -14.50 -13.36
N PHE A 470 -0.83 -13.89 -12.48
CA PHE A 470 -1.14 -13.63 -11.07
C PHE A 470 -0.65 -12.24 -10.67
N GLY A 471 -1.60 -11.37 -10.33
CA GLY A 471 -1.32 -9.98 -9.98
C GLY A 471 -1.88 -8.98 -10.99
N HIS A 472 -1.41 -7.72 -10.91
CA HIS A 472 -1.89 -6.60 -11.74
C HIS A 472 -1.30 -6.60 -13.17
N GLY A 473 -0.15 -7.23 -13.39
CA GLY A 473 0.47 -7.37 -14.70
C GLY A 473 1.37 -6.21 -15.13
N VAL A 474 1.55 -5.17 -14.32
CA VAL A 474 2.35 -3.97 -14.65
C VAL A 474 3.79 -4.13 -14.19
N GLY A 475 4.76 -3.74 -15.03
CA GLY A 475 6.19 -3.82 -14.72
C GLY A 475 6.73 -5.24 -14.69
N LEU A 476 7.66 -5.56 -13.77
CA LEU A 476 8.36 -6.83 -13.75
C LEU A 476 7.46 -8.00 -13.33
N SER A 477 7.47 -9.06 -14.16
CA SER A 477 6.97 -10.40 -13.81
C SER A 477 8.06 -11.15 -13.04
N GLN A 478 7.81 -11.50 -11.77
CA GLN A 478 8.78 -12.25 -10.95
C GLN A 478 9.08 -13.62 -11.57
N ALA A 479 8.05 -14.33 -12.05
CA ALA A 479 8.24 -15.60 -12.74
C ALA A 479 9.05 -15.45 -14.02
N GLY A 480 8.79 -14.40 -14.82
CA GLY A 480 9.57 -14.10 -16.02
C GLY A 480 11.01 -13.73 -15.71
N ALA A 481 11.26 -12.92 -14.68
CA ALA A 481 12.61 -12.56 -14.24
C ALA A 481 13.43 -13.77 -13.78
N ILE A 482 12.80 -14.73 -13.10
CA ILE A 482 13.44 -15.99 -12.68
C ILE A 482 13.86 -16.77 -13.91
N GLU A 483 12.97 -17.01 -14.88
CA GLU A 483 13.27 -17.78 -16.07
C GLU A 483 14.31 -17.08 -16.97
N MET A 484 14.22 -15.74 -17.12
CA MET A 484 15.26 -14.99 -17.84
C MET A 484 16.64 -15.15 -17.19
N ALA A 485 16.73 -15.13 -15.86
CA ALA A 485 17.99 -15.34 -15.14
C ALA A 485 18.51 -16.78 -15.33
N GLU A 486 17.65 -17.79 -15.35
CA GLU A 486 17.99 -19.18 -15.66
C GLU A 486 18.49 -19.33 -17.10
N LEU A 487 17.98 -18.54 -18.03
CA LEU A 487 18.45 -18.47 -19.43
C LEU A 487 19.75 -17.65 -19.59
N GLY A 488 20.33 -17.13 -18.49
CA GLY A 488 21.60 -16.42 -18.49
C GLY A 488 21.51 -14.90 -18.73
N PHE A 489 20.32 -14.29 -18.65
CA PHE A 489 20.20 -12.84 -18.72
C PHE A 489 20.74 -12.18 -17.44
N SER A 490 21.48 -11.09 -17.59
CA SER A 490 21.89 -10.28 -16.45
C SER A 490 20.71 -9.48 -15.86
N TYR A 491 20.84 -9.02 -14.60
CA TYR A 491 19.79 -8.21 -13.96
C TYR A 491 19.51 -6.91 -14.73
N GLU A 492 20.51 -6.29 -15.34
CA GLU A 492 20.33 -5.11 -16.19
C GLU A 492 19.49 -5.43 -17.43
N GLN A 493 19.71 -6.59 -18.05
CA GLN A 493 18.92 -7.04 -19.20
C GLN A 493 17.48 -7.34 -18.78
N ILE A 494 17.28 -7.96 -17.61
CA ILE A 494 15.95 -8.21 -17.04
C ILE A 494 15.23 -6.88 -16.76
N LEU A 495 15.88 -5.95 -16.09
CA LEU A 495 15.30 -4.63 -15.81
C LEU A 495 14.95 -3.87 -17.08
N ASN A 496 15.83 -3.83 -18.06
CA ASN A 496 15.59 -3.18 -19.36
C ASN A 496 14.47 -3.84 -20.17
N HIS A 497 14.22 -5.16 -19.98
CA HIS A 497 13.11 -5.84 -20.63
C HIS A 497 11.75 -5.31 -20.17
N TYR A 498 11.58 -5.08 -18.85
CA TYR A 498 10.32 -4.66 -18.25
C TYR A 498 10.16 -3.13 -18.11
N TYR A 499 11.27 -2.37 -18.08
CA TYR A 499 11.27 -0.90 -17.89
C TYR A 499 12.16 -0.24 -18.93
N ARG A 500 11.78 -0.34 -20.19
CA ARG A 500 12.62 -0.01 -21.38
C ARG A 500 13.17 1.41 -21.40
N ASP A 501 12.40 2.38 -20.91
CA ASP A 501 12.76 3.80 -20.94
C ASP A 501 13.33 4.30 -19.59
N ALA A 502 13.44 3.40 -18.60
CA ALA A 502 14.07 3.73 -17.35
C ALA A 502 15.59 3.50 -17.38
N LYS A 503 16.31 4.29 -16.61
CA LYS A 503 17.77 4.18 -16.45
C LYS A 503 18.11 3.59 -15.10
N LEU A 504 19.17 2.79 -15.04
CA LEU A 504 19.75 2.31 -13.81
C LEU A 504 20.78 3.34 -13.32
N GLU A 505 20.54 3.96 -12.17
CA GLU A 505 21.37 5.04 -11.63
C GLU A 505 21.64 4.84 -10.14
N ASN A 506 22.75 5.46 -9.67
CA ASN A 506 23.06 5.49 -8.24
C ASN A 506 22.27 6.63 -7.57
N ILE A 507 21.57 6.34 -6.48
CA ILE A 507 20.73 7.32 -5.75
C ILE A 507 21.55 8.51 -5.21
N GLU A 508 22.83 8.32 -4.90
CA GLU A 508 23.70 9.39 -4.40
C GLU A 508 23.92 10.50 -5.44
N LEU A 509 23.80 10.18 -6.74
CA LEU A 509 23.93 11.13 -7.83
C LEU A 509 22.66 11.99 -8.00
N LEU A 510 21.52 11.56 -7.49
CA LEU A 510 20.26 12.32 -7.57
C LEU A 510 20.12 13.38 -6.47
N SER A 511 20.98 13.36 -5.48
CA SER A 511 20.98 14.30 -4.35
C SER A 511 21.87 15.54 -4.59
N GLN A 512 22.54 15.60 -5.73
CA GLN A 512 23.32 16.75 -6.22
C GLN A 512 22.47 17.60 -7.17
#